data_0f404f3441c792229083f9b40ba9b65c
#
_entry.id   0f404f3441c792229083f9b40ba9b65c
#
_cell.length_a   1.000
_cell.length_b   1.000
_cell.length_c   1.000
_cell.angle_alpha   90.00
_cell.angle_beta   90.00
_cell.angle_gamma   90.00
#
_symmetry.space_group_name_H-M   'P 1'
#
loop_
_entity.id
_entity.type
_entity.pdbx_description
1 polymer ?
#
loop_
_entity_poly.entity_id
_entity_poly.type
_entity_poly.pdbx_seq_one_letter_code
_entity_poly.pdbx_strand_id
1 'polypeptide(L)'
;MNITKFLNKVYFAPRLKEIEQYAPLPLQESFDNAGVQVGDVNQPATGALLCLDVTGEVVDEAIEMGCNLIVSHHPLAFKAFKSLTGSTYIERCMMKACKYDLVIYAAHTNLDNAAGGVNFRLAELIGLENVRVLSPQKGALLK
;
A
#
# COMPACT_ATOMS: atom_id res chain seq x y z
N MET A 1 -5.00 -30.04 21.79
CA MET A 1 -5.76 -29.82 20.54
C MET A 1 -5.19 -28.54 19.92
N ASN A 2 -4.49 -28.65 18.79
CA ASN A 2 -3.67 -27.56 18.24
C ASN A 2 -4.59 -26.59 17.46
N ILE A 3 -4.89 -25.42 18.05
CA ILE A 3 -5.79 -24.39 17.51
C ILE A 3 -5.30 -23.81 16.19
N THR A 4 -4.04 -24.03 15.84
CA THR A 4 -3.39 -23.55 14.60
C THR A 4 -3.94 -24.19 13.32
N LYS A 5 -4.78 -25.22 13.39
CA LYS A 5 -5.32 -25.94 12.21
C LYS A 5 -6.59 -25.33 11.62
N PHE A 6 -7.18 -24.29 12.22
CA PHE A 6 -8.42 -23.65 11.76
C PHE A 6 -8.29 -22.21 11.32
N LEU A 7 -7.09 -21.66 11.32
CA LEU A 7 -6.89 -20.37 10.67
C LEU A 7 -6.90 -20.61 9.16
N ASN A 8 -8.02 -20.32 8.52
CA ASN A 8 -8.09 -20.19 7.07
C ASN A 8 -6.90 -19.33 6.65
N LYS A 9 -6.03 -19.88 5.77
CA LYS A 9 -4.92 -19.09 5.22
C LYS A 9 -5.50 -17.84 4.59
N VAL A 10 -5.19 -16.68 5.17
CA VAL A 10 -5.58 -15.38 4.63
C VAL A 10 -4.55 -15.04 3.56
N TYR A 11 -4.97 -14.92 2.32
CA TYR A 11 -4.11 -14.51 1.21
C TYR A 11 -4.12 -12.99 1.04
N PHE A 12 -3.07 -12.42 0.47
CA PHE A 12 -3.00 -10.97 0.23
C PHE A 12 -4.02 -10.49 -0.80
N ALA A 13 -4.17 -11.19 -1.91
CA ALA A 13 -5.03 -10.75 -3.00
C ALA A 13 -6.46 -10.35 -2.56
N PRO A 14 -7.17 -11.12 -1.70
CA PRO A 14 -8.46 -10.68 -1.16
C PRO A 14 -8.37 -9.44 -0.27
N ARG A 15 -7.29 -9.30 0.53
CA ARG A 15 -7.12 -8.17 1.45
C ARG A 15 -6.76 -6.88 0.73
N LEU A 16 -5.91 -6.97 -0.29
CA LEU A 16 -5.61 -5.81 -1.14
C LEU A 16 -6.86 -5.33 -1.90
N LYS A 17 -7.73 -6.26 -2.31
CA LYS A 17 -9.04 -5.90 -2.90
C LYS A 17 -9.95 -5.14 -1.94
N GLU A 18 -9.91 -5.40 -0.64
CA GLU A 18 -10.65 -4.62 0.36
C GLU A 18 -10.14 -3.17 0.40
N ILE A 19 -8.82 -2.96 0.33
CA ILE A 19 -8.22 -1.61 0.21
C ILE A 19 -8.67 -0.95 -1.10
N GLU A 20 -8.62 -1.69 -2.21
CA GLU A 20 -9.00 -1.18 -3.53
C GLU A 20 -10.51 -0.95 -3.69
N GLN A 21 -11.36 -1.62 -2.91
CA GLN A 21 -12.79 -1.30 -2.85
C GLN A 21 -13.04 0.05 -2.17
N TYR A 22 -12.23 0.40 -1.16
CA TYR A 22 -12.31 1.68 -0.48
C TYR A 22 -11.63 2.80 -1.28
N ALA A 23 -10.46 2.54 -1.83
CA ALA A 23 -9.65 3.46 -2.62
C ALA A 23 -9.24 2.81 -3.96
N PRO A 24 -10.16 2.76 -4.95
CA PRO A 24 -9.91 2.14 -6.24
C PRO A 24 -8.66 2.70 -6.96
N LEU A 25 -7.80 1.84 -7.51
CA LEU A 25 -6.60 2.27 -8.24
C LEU A 25 -6.87 3.26 -9.38
N PRO A 26 -8.01 3.20 -10.13
CA PRO A 26 -8.32 4.21 -11.14
C PRO A 26 -8.49 5.64 -10.61
N LEU A 27 -8.59 5.84 -9.27
CA LEU A 27 -8.62 7.18 -8.66
C LEU A 27 -7.24 7.80 -8.53
N GLN A 28 -6.15 7.06 -8.78
CA GLN A 28 -4.80 7.61 -8.72
C GLN A 28 -4.56 8.68 -9.80
N GLU A 29 -3.66 9.60 -9.51
CA GLU A 29 -3.20 10.60 -10.49
C GLU A 29 -2.46 9.92 -11.65
N SER A 30 -2.48 10.53 -12.83
CA SER A 30 -1.90 9.95 -14.07
C SER A 30 -0.38 9.72 -14.00
N PHE A 31 0.30 10.40 -13.09
CA PHE A 31 1.75 10.28 -12.86
C PHE A 31 2.10 9.28 -11.76
N ASP A 32 1.08 8.74 -11.07
CA ASP A 32 1.26 7.92 -9.87
C ASP A 32 1.56 6.46 -10.19
N ASN A 33 2.02 5.73 -9.18
CA ASN A 33 2.29 4.30 -9.21
C ASN A 33 1.76 3.63 -7.93
N ALA A 34 0.46 3.85 -7.62
CA ALA A 34 -0.21 3.16 -6.51
C ALA A 34 -0.42 1.67 -6.81
N GLY A 35 -0.63 0.87 -5.77
CA GLY A 35 -0.85 -0.57 -5.87
C GLY A 35 0.38 -1.39 -5.48
N VAL A 36 0.45 -2.62 -5.97
CA VAL A 36 1.54 -3.56 -5.64
C VAL A 36 2.85 -3.07 -6.26
N GLN A 37 3.86 -2.88 -5.41
CA GLN A 37 5.19 -2.42 -5.80
C GLN A 37 6.16 -3.59 -6.01
N VAL A 38 6.08 -4.61 -5.16
CA VAL A 38 6.93 -5.80 -5.19
C VAL A 38 6.23 -6.96 -4.48
N GLY A 39 6.58 -8.18 -4.85
CA GLY A 39 6.15 -9.41 -4.19
C GLY A 39 5.01 -10.16 -4.87
N ASP A 40 4.79 -11.41 -4.45
CA ASP A 40 3.70 -12.26 -4.94
C ASP A 40 2.48 -12.15 -4.04
N VAL A 41 1.39 -11.62 -4.57
CA VAL A 41 0.12 -11.43 -3.86
C VAL A 41 -0.68 -12.73 -3.65
N ASN A 42 -0.26 -13.84 -4.27
CA ASN A 42 -0.93 -15.12 -4.14
C ASN A 42 -0.42 -15.96 -2.95
N GLN A 43 0.51 -15.42 -2.17
CA GLN A 43 1.01 -16.08 -0.97
C GLN A 43 0.12 -15.79 0.25
N PRO A 44 0.16 -16.65 1.29
CA PRO A 44 -0.54 -16.41 2.55
C PRO A 44 0.01 -15.20 3.28
N ALA A 45 -0.87 -14.36 3.82
CA ALA A 45 -0.51 -13.26 4.70
C ALA A 45 -0.21 -13.77 6.12
N THR A 46 0.87 -13.29 6.72
CA THR A 46 1.24 -13.54 8.13
C THR A 46 0.97 -12.35 9.02
N GLY A 47 1.10 -11.15 8.49
CA GLY A 47 0.87 -9.89 9.17
C GLY A 47 1.10 -8.71 8.22
N ALA A 48 0.67 -7.52 8.62
CA ALA A 48 0.85 -6.28 7.88
C ALA A 48 1.47 -5.20 8.76
N LEU A 49 2.49 -4.51 8.23
CA LEU A 49 3.07 -3.30 8.78
C LEU A 49 2.59 -2.10 7.98
N LEU A 50 2.11 -1.07 8.67
CA LEU A 50 1.63 0.17 8.04
C LEU A 50 2.67 1.27 8.24
N CYS A 51 2.99 2.01 7.19
CA CYS A 51 3.96 3.11 7.25
C CYS A 51 3.60 4.25 6.30
N LEU A 52 4.24 5.39 6.45
CA LEU A 52 4.16 6.49 5.49
C LEU A 52 5.11 6.22 4.32
N ASP A 53 6.37 5.96 4.64
CA ASP A 53 7.46 5.71 3.70
C ASP A 53 8.08 4.33 3.94
N VAL A 54 8.45 3.64 2.87
CA VAL A 54 9.20 2.38 2.97
C VAL A 54 10.70 2.71 3.00
N THR A 55 11.31 2.49 4.16
CA THR A 55 12.76 2.62 4.36
C THR A 55 13.39 1.25 4.62
N GLY A 56 14.74 1.20 4.68
CA GLY A 56 15.45 -0.03 5.05
C GLY A 56 15.04 -0.55 6.43
N GLU A 57 14.89 0.37 7.38
CA GLU A 57 14.49 0.09 8.76
C GLU A 57 13.06 -0.46 8.83
N VAL A 58 12.12 0.10 8.05
CA VAL A 58 10.73 -0.41 7.98
C VAL A 58 10.69 -1.83 7.40
N VAL A 59 11.52 -2.11 6.39
CA VAL A 59 11.63 -3.48 5.84
C VAL A 59 12.20 -4.44 6.89
N ASP A 60 13.21 -4.00 7.66
CA ASP A 60 13.78 -4.81 8.76
C ASP A 60 12.75 -5.06 9.85
N GLU A 61 12.03 -4.04 10.29
CA GLU A 61 10.96 -4.15 11.28
C GLU A 61 9.88 -5.16 10.84
N ALA A 62 9.43 -5.10 9.58
CA ALA A 62 8.45 -6.04 9.06
C ALA A 62 8.96 -7.50 9.16
N ILE A 63 10.22 -7.72 8.80
CA ILE A 63 10.87 -9.05 8.89
C ILE A 63 10.93 -9.52 10.35
N GLU A 64 11.40 -8.66 11.27
CA GLU A 64 11.53 -8.98 12.70
C GLU A 64 10.18 -9.28 13.35
N MET A 65 9.12 -8.56 12.95
CA MET A 65 7.75 -8.80 13.41
C MET A 65 7.08 -10.02 12.76
N GLY A 66 7.70 -10.66 11.77
CA GLY A 66 7.12 -11.74 11.00
C GLY A 66 5.95 -11.31 10.10
N CYS A 67 5.87 -10.01 9.78
CA CYS A 67 4.93 -9.47 8.82
C CYS A 67 5.49 -9.63 7.40
N ASN A 68 4.69 -10.14 6.48
CA ASN A 68 5.09 -10.27 5.09
C ASN A 68 4.32 -9.34 4.13
N LEU A 69 3.54 -8.38 4.67
CA LEU A 69 2.95 -7.27 3.93
C LEU A 69 3.40 -5.94 4.55
N ILE A 70 3.84 -5.02 3.70
CA ILE A 70 4.01 -3.62 4.06
C ILE A 70 3.01 -2.81 3.24
N VAL A 71 2.17 -2.04 3.90
CA VAL A 71 1.26 -1.08 3.25
C VAL A 71 1.78 0.32 3.56
N SER A 72 2.23 1.02 2.52
CA SER A 72 2.72 2.39 2.64
C SER A 72 1.75 3.38 2.01
N HIS A 73 1.85 4.64 2.42
CA HIS A 73 1.22 5.72 1.67
C HIS A 73 2.02 6.04 0.43
N HIS A 74 3.29 6.39 0.57
CA HIS A 74 4.13 6.72 -0.56
C HIS A 74 4.65 5.46 -1.28
N PRO A 75 4.60 5.43 -2.63
CA PRO A 75 5.16 4.31 -3.39
C PRO A 75 6.69 4.25 -3.23
N LEU A 76 7.21 3.06 -2.94
CA LEU A 76 8.65 2.82 -2.90
C LEU A 76 9.28 3.06 -4.27
N ALA A 77 8.61 2.60 -5.33
CA ALA A 77 9.04 2.76 -6.71
C ALA A 77 8.14 3.76 -7.44
N PHE A 78 8.53 5.02 -7.46
CA PHE A 78 7.78 6.04 -8.21
C PHE A 78 8.12 6.05 -9.71
N LYS A 79 9.37 5.69 -10.06
CA LYS A 79 9.85 5.62 -11.45
C LYS A 79 10.26 4.20 -11.81
N ALA A 80 10.09 3.86 -13.09
CA ALA A 80 10.54 2.58 -13.62
C ALA A 80 12.06 2.38 -13.45
N PHE A 81 12.47 1.16 -13.11
CA PHE A 81 13.87 0.77 -13.00
C PHE A 81 14.41 0.31 -14.35
N LYS A 82 15.66 0.71 -14.63
CA LYS A 82 16.43 0.13 -15.76
C LYS A 82 17.31 -1.03 -15.32
N SER A 83 17.66 -1.06 -14.02
CA SER A 83 18.49 -2.10 -13.38
C SER A 83 18.13 -2.19 -11.92
N LEU A 84 18.45 -3.32 -11.29
CA LEU A 84 18.25 -3.57 -9.87
C LEU A 84 19.60 -4.09 -9.31
N THR A 85 20.46 -3.18 -8.85
CA THR A 85 21.85 -3.47 -8.46
C THR A 85 22.13 -3.22 -6.99
N GLY A 86 21.14 -2.63 -6.24
CA GLY A 86 21.32 -2.22 -4.86
C GLY A 86 22.05 -0.89 -4.69
N SER A 87 22.24 -0.13 -5.77
CA SER A 87 22.95 1.16 -5.73
C SER A 87 22.17 2.22 -4.95
N THR A 88 20.85 2.20 -4.99
CA THR A 88 19.98 3.10 -4.24
C THR A 88 19.33 2.38 -3.05
N TYR A 89 18.83 3.17 -2.07
CA TYR A 89 18.08 2.58 -0.96
C TYR A 89 16.80 1.88 -1.44
N ILE A 90 16.15 2.44 -2.46
CA ILE A 90 14.94 1.87 -3.06
C ILE A 90 15.23 0.47 -3.63
N GLU A 91 16.30 0.35 -4.42
CA GLU A 91 16.73 -0.93 -4.97
C GLU A 91 17.06 -1.94 -3.86
N ARG A 92 17.75 -1.50 -2.80
CA ARG A 92 18.06 -2.37 -1.64
C ARG A 92 16.80 -2.84 -0.92
N CYS A 93 15.82 -1.96 -0.72
CA CYS A 93 14.52 -2.32 -0.13
C CYS A 93 13.79 -3.36 -1.01
N MET A 94 13.75 -3.15 -2.32
CA MET A 94 13.12 -4.09 -3.25
C MET A 94 13.81 -5.46 -3.26
N MET A 95 15.14 -5.46 -3.37
CA MET A 95 15.92 -6.70 -3.34
C MET A 95 15.73 -7.46 -2.01
N LYS A 96 15.66 -6.72 -0.91
CA LYS A 96 15.41 -7.29 0.42
C LYS A 96 13.98 -7.84 0.52
N ALA A 97 12.99 -7.10 0.05
CA ALA A 97 11.61 -7.55 -0.01
C ALA A 97 11.47 -8.85 -0.82
N CYS A 98 12.08 -8.94 -2.01
CA CYS A 98 12.11 -10.17 -2.80
C CYS A 98 12.79 -11.33 -2.07
N LYS A 99 13.91 -11.07 -1.38
CA LYS A 99 14.67 -12.10 -0.65
C LYS A 99 13.88 -12.71 0.51
N TYR A 100 13.02 -11.92 1.16
CA TYR A 100 12.26 -12.32 2.34
C TYR A 100 10.76 -12.53 2.06
N ASP A 101 10.40 -12.67 0.79
CA ASP A 101 9.03 -12.91 0.33
C ASP A 101 8.02 -11.87 0.86
N LEU A 102 8.44 -10.60 0.97
CA LEU A 102 7.57 -9.50 1.37
C LEU A 102 6.77 -8.99 0.17
N VAL A 103 5.52 -8.60 0.43
CA VAL A 103 4.70 -7.80 -0.47
C VAL A 103 4.73 -6.34 0.01
N ILE A 104 4.99 -5.40 -0.89
CA ILE A 104 4.88 -3.96 -0.63
C ILE A 104 3.76 -3.41 -1.50
N TYR A 105 2.80 -2.75 -0.87
CA TYR A 105 1.64 -2.12 -1.50
C TYR A 105 1.59 -0.64 -1.15
N ALA A 106 1.38 0.23 -2.13
CA ALA A 106 1.21 1.66 -1.92
C ALA A 106 -0.25 2.07 -2.10
N ALA A 107 -0.85 2.71 -1.08
CA ALA A 107 -2.13 3.39 -1.14
C ALA A 107 -1.86 4.91 -1.13
N HIS A 108 -1.67 5.48 -2.31
CA HIS A 108 -1.17 6.85 -2.50
C HIS A 108 -2.28 7.80 -2.96
N THR A 109 -2.15 8.42 -4.11
CA THR A 109 -3.14 9.40 -4.58
C THR A 109 -4.52 8.80 -4.82
N ASN A 110 -4.64 7.50 -5.04
CA ASN A 110 -5.94 6.82 -5.04
C ASN A 110 -6.65 6.93 -3.69
N LEU A 111 -5.90 6.85 -2.57
CA LEU A 111 -6.44 7.02 -1.21
C LEU A 111 -6.73 8.49 -0.90
N ASP A 112 -5.91 9.42 -1.41
CA ASP A 112 -6.16 10.86 -1.29
C ASP A 112 -7.46 11.27 -2.00
N ASN A 113 -7.72 10.68 -3.18
CA ASN A 113 -8.87 10.97 -4.02
C ASN A 113 -10.12 10.16 -3.65
N ALA A 114 -10.01 9.17 -2.76
CA ALA A 114 -11.15 8.38 -2.31
C ALA A 114 -12.11 9.18 -1.43
N ALA A 115 -13.40 8.95 -1.59
CA ALA A 115 -14.41 9.49 -0.67
C ALA A 115 -14.16 8.94 0.75
N GLY A 116 -14.02 9.82 1.73
CA GLY A 116 -13.64 9.46 3.10
C GLY A 116 -12.17 9.12 3.28
N GLY A 117 -11.33 9.27 2.25
CA GLY A 117 -9.89 9.06 2.30
C GLY A 117 -9.13 10.11 3.10
N VAL A 118 -7.81 10.19 2.88
CA VAL A 118 -6.89 11.03 3.68
C VAL A 118 -7.34 12.48 3.76
N ASN A 119 -7.72 13.10 2.65
CA ASN A 119 -8.12 14.51 2.62
C ASN A 119 -9.40 14.78 3.41
N PHE A 120 -10.39 13.87 3.36
CA PHE A 120 -11.61 13.97 4.15
C PHE A 120 -11.31 13.81 5.64
N ARG A 121 -10.44 12.85 6.00
CA ARG A 121 -10.04 12.62 7.38
C ARG A 121 -9.27 13.82 7.95
N LEU A 122 -8.38 14.42 7.16
CA LEU A 122 -7.65 15.61 7.55
C LEU A 122 -8.61 16.79 7.78
N ALA A 123 -9.55 17.01 6.84
CA ALA A 123 -10.57 18.05 6.98
C ALA A 123 -11.38 17.90 8.28
N GLU A 124 -11.79 16.67 8.61
CA GLU A 124 -12.49 16.35 9.86
C GLU A 124 -11.64 16.69 11.09
N LEU A 125 -10.35 16.28 11.09
CA LEU A 125 -9.45 16.51 12.22
C LEU A 125 -9.19 17.98 12.51
N ILE A 126 -9.18 18.85 11.48
CA ILE A 126 -9.02 20.29 11.63
C ILE A 126 -10.36 21.04 11.76
N GLY A 127 -11.48 20.33 11.84
CA GLY A 127 -12.81 20.89 12.11
C GLY A 127 -13.47 21.59 10.93
N LEU A 128 -13.15 21.21 9.69
CA LEU A 128 -13.81 21.77 8.50
C LEU A 128 -15.20 21.15 8.33
N GLU A 129 -16.19 21.99 7.99
CA GLU A 129 -17.55 21.59 7.67
C GLU A 129 -17.84 21.75 6.17
N ASN A 130 -18.87 21.03 5.68
CA ASN A 130 -19.33 21.11 4.29
C ASN A 130 -18.22 20.83 3.25
N VAL A 131 -17.37 19.85 3.56
CA VAL A 131 -16.23 19.45 2.72
C VAL A 131 -16.74 18.92 1.37
N ARG A 132 -16.16 19.43 0.28
CA ARG A 132 -16.45 19.03 -1.09
C ARG A 132 -15.21 18.93 -1.93
N VAL A 133 -15.23 18.12 -2.98
CA VAL A 133 -14.14 18.01 -3.95
C VAL A 133 -14.02 19.35 -4.68
N LEU A 134 -12.81 19.98 -4.60
CA LEU A 134 -12.55 21.28 -5.21
C LEU A 134 -12.39 21.16 -6.73
N SER A 135 -11.70 20.10 -7.19
CA SER A 135 -11.43 19.86 -8.62
C SER A 135 -11.78 18.41 -8.95
N PRO A 136 -13.05 18.12 -9.30
CA PRO A 136 -13.46 16.76 -9.66
C PRO A 136 -12.77 16.34 -10.97
N GLN A 137 -12.11 15.17 -10.96
CA GLN A 137 -11.52 14.59 -12.16
C GLN A 137 -12.62 14.07 -13.10
N LYS A 138 -12.48 14.36 -14.40
CA LYS A 138 -13.39 13.84 -15.44
C LYS A 138 -13.20 12.32 -15.54
N GLY A 139 -14.22 11.56 -15.18
CA GLY A 139 -14.24 10.09 -15.26
C GLY A 139 -14.08 9.36 -13.92
N ALA A 140 -13.77 10.03 -12.83
CA ALA A 140 -13.90 9.45 -11.50
C ALA A 140 -15.40 9.39 -11.16
N LEU A 141 -16.02 8.24 -11.37
CA LEU A 141 -17.36 7.95 -10.88
C LEU A 141 -17.30 7.86 -9.36
N LEU A 142 -17.47 9.01 -8.70
CA LEU A 142 -17.94 9.02 -7.33
C LEU A 142 -19.36 8.46 -7.36
N LYS A 143 -19.49 7.18 -7.07
CA LYS A 143 -20.78 6.58 -6.75
C LYS A 143 -21.09 6.79 -5.29
#